data_fa17de8595264fcbc9f43385a9e028ff
#
_entry.id   fa17de8595264fcbc9f43385a9e028ff
#
_cell.length_a   1.000
_cell.length_b   1.000
_cell.length_c   1.000
_cell.angle_alpha   90.00
_cell.angle_beta   90.00
_cell.angle_gamma   90.00
#
_symmetry.space_group_name_H-M   'P 1'
#
loop_
_entity.id
_entity.type
_entity.pdbx_description
1 polymer ?
#
loop_
_entity_poly.entity_id
_entity_poly.type
_entity_poly.pdbx_seq_one_letter_code
_entity_poly.pdbx_strand_id
1 'polypeptide(L)'
;MAIRGILFDKDGTIIDYWRTWVPINRAAALYAAGGDNAIADALLRLGGHDPTTDGITPGSPLAAGDALDIAKAFASHPGIAPAERLVAGIDRIFCSGGAQHSALISGAGDTLTELKRRGFRLGLATNDSGNGLQASLGSHGILGLFDFTAGCDAGFGSKPDPRMVQGFCRAVGLGRHEIAMVGDAAPDLVMGRAAGVAMTVGVLSGTSRRQDLAALADLVVDSINDLLARPEFRLAGR
;
A
#
# COMPACT_ATOMS: atom_id res chain seq x y z
N MET A 1 4.32 8.07 -25.39
CA MET A 1 3.30 6.97 -25.40
C MET A 1 2.24 7.34 -24.38
N ALA A 2 0.97 6.93 -24.61
CA ALA A 2 -0.11 7.27 -23.68
C ALA A 2 -0.22 6.22 -22.57
N ILE A 3 -0.44 6.64 -21.33
CA ILE A 3 -0.79 5.77 -20.20
C ILE A 3 -2.18 5.19 -20.46
N ARG A 4 -2.35 3.88 -20.29
CA ARG A 4 -3.60 3.14 -20.48
C ARG A 4 -3.95 2.26 -19.27
N GLY A 5 -2.97 1.95 -18.44
CA GLY A 5 -3.15 1.21 -17.19
C GLY A 5 -2.54 1.95 -16.01
N ILE A 6 -3.17 1.83 -14.87
CA ILE A 6 -2.70 2.44 -13.61
C ILE A 6 -2.67 1.35 -12.56
N LEU A 7 -1.48 1.08 -12.02
CA LEU A 7 -1.32 0.18 -10.88
C LEU A 7 -1.17 1.03 -9.62
N PHE A 8 -2.11 0.88 -8.70
CA PHE A 8 -2.14 1.60 -7.44
C PHE A 8 -1.56 0.75 -6.31
N ASP A 9 -0.88 1.39 -5.39
CA ASP A 9 -0.77 0.91 -4.03
C ASP A 9 -2.12 1.05 -3.29
N LYS A 10 -2.25 0.39 -2.13
CA LYS A 10 -3.45 0.38 -1.30
C LYS A 10 -3.38 1.41 -0.16
N ASP A 11 -2.44 1.21 0.76
CA ASP A 11 -2.40 1.88 2.06
C ASP A 11 -1.67 3.22 2.00
N GLY A 12 -2.35 4.32 2.36
CA GLY A 12 -1.83 5.67 2.14
C GLY A 12 -2.07 6.21 0.72
N THR A 13 -2.55 5.36 -0.20
CA THR A 13 -2.83 5.72 -1.60
C THR A 13 -4.33 5.73 -1.89
N ILE A 14 -5.06 4.67 -1.53
CA ILE A 14 -6.52 4.52 -1.66
C ILE A 14 -7.17 4.54 -0.28
N ILE A 15 -6.53 3.87 0.68
CA ILE A 15 -6.94 3.79 2.08
C ILE A 15 -6.19 4.85 2.89
N ASP A 16 -6.90 5.56 3.76
CA ASP A 16 -6.35 6.46 4.76
C ASP A 16 -5.51 5.64 5.75
N TYR A 17 -4.20 5.82 5.70
CA TYR A 17 -3.27 5.05 6.51
C TYR A 17 -3.52 5.24 8.00
N TRP A 18 -3.64 6.49 8.49
CA TRP A 18 -3.75 6.78 9.92
C TRP A 18 -5.03 6.24 10.53
N ARG A 19 -6.16 6.47 9.87
CA ARG A 19 -7.47 5.98 10.36
C ARG A 19 -7.53 4.46 10.38
N THR A 20 -6.88 3.81 9.43
CA THR A 20 -6.92 2.35 9.28
C THR A 20 -5.85 1.67 10.11
N TRP A 21 -4.58 2.07 9.94
CA TRP A 21 -3.45 1.28 10.43
C TRP A 21 -2.98 1.63 11.84
N VAL A 22 -3.20 2.84 12.35
CA VAL A 22 -2.79 3.18 13.73
C VAL A 22 -3.40 2.24 14.76
N PRO A 23 -4.72 2.00 14.79
CA PRO A 23 -5.31 1.04 15.74
C PRO A 23 -4.85 -0.41 15.49
N ILE A 24 -4.62 -0.80 14.24
CA ILE A 24 -4.18 -2.14 13.86
C ILE A 24 -2.73 -2.38 14.31
N ASN A 25 -1.84 -1.41 14.10
CA ASN A 25 -0.44 -1.47 14.55
C ASN A 25 -0.34 -1.64 16.06
N ARG A 26 -1.15 -0.90 16.82
CA ARG A 26 -1.23 -1.03 18.29
C ARG A 26 -1.70 -2.41 18.70
N ALA A 27 -2.70 -2.96 18.04
CA ALA A 27 -3.20 -4.31 18.32
C ALA A 27 -2.15 -5.38 18.01
N ALA A 28 -1.42 -5.25 16.90
CA ALA A 28 -0.36 -6.17 16.52
C ALA A 28 0.83 -6.13 17.51
N ALA A 29 1.23 -4.94 17.92
CA ALA A 29 2.29 -4.79 18.91
C ALA A 29 1.88 -5.36 20.29
N LEU A 30 0.66 -5.11 20.73
CA LEU A 30 0.12 -5.64 21.98
C LEU A 30 0.02 -7.17 21.97
N TYR A 31 -0.38 -7.75 20.83
CA TYR A 31 -0.36 -9.20 20.64
C TYR A 31 1.05 -9.77 20.77
N ALA A 32 2.01 -9.20 20.06
CA ALA A 32 3.40 -9.68 20.08
C ALA A 32 4.04 -9.51 21.48
N ALA A 33 3.63 -8.49 22.23
CA ALA A 33 4.05 -8.21 23.59
C ALA A 33 3.36 -9.10 24.66
N GLY A 34 2.46 -10.01 24.27
CA GLY A 34 1.70 -10.82 25.23
C GLY A 34 0.79 -10.03 26.16
N GLY A 35 0.35 -8.84 25.76
CA GLY A 35 -0.51 -7.95 26.52
C GLY A 35 0.22 -6.90 27.37
N ASP A 36 1.55 -6.85 27.35
CA ASP A 36 2.34 -5.84 28.09
C ASP A 36 2.38 -4.53 27.26
N ASN A 37 1.80 -3.46 27.80
CA ASN A 37 1.74 -2.16 27.11
C ASN A 37 3.11 -1.49 26.96
N ALA A 38 4.01 -1.65 27.93
CA ALA A 38 5.34 -1.03 27.85
C ALA A 38 6.21 -1.71 26.78
N ILE A 39 6.11 -3.03 26.68
CA ILE A 39 6.74 -3.79 25.61
C ILE A 39 6.09 -3.44 24.27
N ALA A 40 4.75 -3.36 24.20
CA ALA A 40 4.04 -2.99 22.97
C ALA A 40 4.50 -1.62 22.43
N ASP A 41 4.67 -0.62 23.31
CA ASP A 41 5.20 0.69 22.93
C ASP A 41 6.64 0.61 22.37
N ALA A 42 7.48 -0.26 22.95
CA ALA A 42 8.82 -0.50 22.42
C ALA A 42 8.78 -1.16 21.04
N LEU A 43 7.88 -2.13 20.83
CA LEU A 43 7.69 -2.81 19.55
C LEU A 43 7.18 -1.84 18.47
N LEU A 44 6.24 -0.94 18.80
CA LEU A 44 5.79 0.10 17.89
C LEU A 44 6.95 0.97 17.40
N ARG A 45 7.83 1.40 18.32
CA ARG A 45 9.02 2.18 17.95
C ARG A 45 9.98 1.41 17.05
N LEU A 46 10.21 0.12 17.33
CA LEU A 46 11.02 -0.75 16.47
C LEU A 46 10.41 -0.90 15.06
N GLY A 47 9.09 -0.93 14.98
CA GLY A 47 8.35 -0.93 13.71
C GLY A 47 8.28 0.42 13.02
N GLY A 48 8.73 1.51 13.67
CA GLY A 48 8.72 2.87 13.11
C GLY A 48 7.46 3.67 13.41
N HIS A 49 6.65 3.26 14.38
CA HIS A 49 5.47 3.97 14.87
C HIS A 49 5.77 4.58 16.25
N ASP A 50 5.72 5.90 16.38
CA ASP A 50 5.81 6.57 17.67
C ASP A 50 4.45 6.46 18.41
N PRO A 51 4.37 5.70 19.50
CA PRO A 51 3.11 5.50 20.23
C PRO A 51 2.58 6.77 20.92
N THR A 52 3.40 7.83 21.04
CA THR A 52 3.04 9.08 21.71
C THR A 52 2.34 10.05 20.76
N THR A 53 2.78 10.09 19.50
CA THR A 53 2.31 11.06 18.50
C THR A 53 1.55 10.43 17.35
N ASP A 54 1.50 9.08 17.28
CA ASP A 54 1.08 8.29 16.13
C ASP A 54 1.85 8.62 14.83
N GLY A 55 3.04 9.21 14.98
CA GLY A 55 3.94 9.47 13.87
C GLY A 55 4.51 8.18 13.29
N ILE A 56 4.50 8.07 11.98
CA ILE A 56 5.03 6.90 11.26
C ILE A 56 6.29 7.31 10.51
N THR A 57 7.36 6.55 10.71
CA THR A 57 8.62 6.75 9.98
C THR A 57 8.47 6.22 8.55
N PRO A 58 8.65 7.06 7.52
CA PRO A 58 8.57 6.61 6.12
C PRO A 58 9.50 5.43 5.84
N GLY A 59 8.99 4.41 5.13
CA GLY A 59 9.75 3.22 4.75
C GLY A 59 10.06 2.24 5.88
N SER A 60 9.57 2.50 7.10
CA SER A 60 9.70 1.57 8.22
C SER A 60 8.84 0.30 8.02
N PRO A 61 9.10 -0.78 8.79
CA PRO A 61 8.31 -2.00 8.68
C PRO A 61 6.80 -1.78 8.79
N LEU A 62 6.33 -0.97 9.76
CA LEU A 62 4.91 -0.66 9.91
C LEU A 62 4.37 0.29 8.83
N ALA A 63 5.23 1.07 8.16
CA ALA A 63 4.81 1.96 7.08
C ALA A 63 4.64 1.25 5.72
N ALA A 64 5.52 0.28 5.40
CA ALA A 64 5.63 -0.24 4.03
C ALA A 64 6.03 -1.73 3.95
N GLY A 65 6.30 -2.41 5.08
CA GLY A 65 6.68 -3.81 5.14
C GLY A 65 5.48 -4.76 5.00
N ASP A 66 5.78 -6.04 4.82
CA ASP A 66 4.80 -7.12 4.95
C ASP A 66 4.75 -7.66 6.41
N ALA A 67 3.85 -8.60 6.68
CA ALA A 67 3.71 -9.18 8.02
C ALA A 67 5.00 -9.84 8.54
N LEU A 68 5.85 -10.37 7.65
CA LEU A 68 7.13 -10.98 8.03
C LEU A 68 8.16 -9.92 8.42
N ASP A 69 8.22 -8.80 7.69
CA ASP A 69 9.13 -7.69 8.02
C ASP A 69 8.79 -7.08 9.37
N ILE A 70 7.49 -6.92 9.66
CA ILE A 70 7.00 -6.43 10.95
C ILE A 70 7.34 -7.43 12.06
N ALA A 71 7.08 -8.72 11.83
CA ALA A 71 7.40 -9.78 12.78
C ALA A 71 8.91 -9.83 13.10
N LYS A 72 9.78 -9.67 12.10
CA LYS A 72 11.23 -9.58 12.31
C LYS A 72 11.63 -8.35 13.13
N ALA A 73 11.03 -7.20 12.84
CA ALA A 73 11.28 -6.00 13.62
C ALA A 73 10.89 -6.21 15.10
N PHE A 74 9.72 -6.78 15.36
CA PHE A 74 9.26 -7.07 16.72
C PHE A 74 10.14 -8.12 17.42
N ALA A 75 10.52 -9.19 16.73
CA ALA A 75 11.38 -10.25 17.25
C ALA A 75 12.81 -9.78 17.58
N SER A 76 13.22 -8.61 17.14
CA SER A 76 14.50 -8.00 17.55
C SER A 76 14.50 -7.52 19.02
N HIS A 77 13.33 -7.36 19.64
CA HIS A 77 13.22 -7.01 21.04
C HIS A 77 13.45 -8.25 21.93
N PRO A 78 14.29 -8.15 22.99
CA PRO A 78 14.50 -9.25 23.92
C PRO A 78 13.19 -9.76 24.55
N GLY A 79 13.04 -11.07 24.60
CA GLY A 79 11.86 -11.71 25.21
C GLY A 79 10.65 -11.87 24.27
N ILE A 80 10.71 -11.36 23.06
CA ILE A 80 9.66 -11.56 22.04
C ILE A 80 9.89 -12.88 21.30
N ALA A 81 8.80 -13.53 20.93
CA ALA A 81 8.85 -14.78 20.17
C ALA A 81 9.52 -14.58 18.79
N PRO A 82 10.16 -15.64 18.23
CA PRO A 82 10.70 -15.60 16.88
C PRO A 82 9.65 -15.18 15.83
N ALA A 83 10.10 -14.49 14.79
CA ALA A 83 9.24 -13.91 13.75
C ALA A 83 8.25 -14.93 13.15
N GLU A 84 8.71 -16.15 12.91
CA GLU A 84 7.90 -17.24 12.32
C GLU A 84 6.67 -17.61 13.16
N ARG A 85 6.73 -17.38 14.48
CA ARG A 85 5.60 -17.61 15.40
C ARG A 85 4.62 -16.42 15.44
N LEU A 86 5.07 -15.24 15.05
CA LEU A 86 4.27 -14.01 15.11
C LEU A 86 3.48 -13.76 13.83
N VAL A 87 4.03 -14.11 12.66
CA VAL A 87 3.49 -13.76 11.34
C VAL A 87 2.00 -14.08 11.21
N ALA A 88 1.59 -15.31 11.50
CA ALA A 88 0.19 -15.71 11.35
C ALA A 88 -0.78 -14.98 12.31
N GLY A 89 -0.29 -14.56 13.47
CA GLY A 89 -1.06 -13.76 14.42
C GLY A 89 -1.21 -12.31 13.98
N ILE A 90 -0.12 -11.74 13.47
CA ILE A 90 -0.10 -10.38 12.90
C ILE A 90 -1.03 -10.31 11.69
N ASP A 91 -0.94 -11.25 10.75
CA ASP A 91 -1.80 -11.30 9.56
C ASP A 91 -3.30 -11.39 9.93
N ARG A 92 -3.66 -12.21 10.92
CA ARG A 92 -5.04 -12.26 11.43
C ARG A 92 -5.52 -10.93 11.99
N ILE A 93 -4.64 -10.22 12.72
CA ILE A 93 -4.97 -8.90 13.26
C ILE A 93 -5.14 -7.89 12.14
N PHE A 94 -4.29 -7.95 11.11
CA PHE A 94 -4.39 -7.11 9.91
C PHE A 94 -5.71 -7.35 9.17
N CYS A 95 -6.08 -8.60 8.92
CA CYS A 95 -7.35 -8.95 8.29
C CYS A 95 -8.56 -8.46 9.12
N SER A 96 -8.59 -8.77 10.43
CA SER A 96 -9.71 -8.36 11.28
C SER A 96 -9.78 -6.85 11.46
N GLY A 97 -8.64 -6.19 11.65
CA GLY A 97 -8.54 -4.75 11.78
C GLY A 97 -8.87 -4.03 10.47
N GLY A 98 -8.43 -4.55 9.34
CA GLY A 98 -8.79 -4.05 8.01
C GLY A 98 -10.29 -4.05 7.80
N ALA A 99 -10.99 -5.12 8.18
CA ALA A 99 -12.45 -5.18 8.11
C ALA A 99 -13.16 -4.16 9.02
N GLN A 100 -12.57 -3.83 10.17
CA GLN A 100 -13.18 -2.95 11.18
C GLN A 100 -12.85 -1.47 11.00
N HIS A 101 -11.63 -1.16 10.62
CA HIS A 101 -11.08 0.21 10.67
C HIS A 101 -10.82 0.82 9.30
N SER A 102 -10.95 0.04 8.22
CA SER A 102 -10.65 0.54 6.89
C SER A 102 -11.48 1.77 6.54
N ALA A 103 -10.80 2.82 6.12
CA ALA A 103 -11.39 4.06 5.66
C ALA A 103 -10.75 4.48 4.33
N LEU A 104 -11.55 4.80 3.32
CA LEU A 104 -11.01 5.35 2.08
C LEU A 104 -10.54 6.79 2.29
N ILE A 105 -9.49 7.17 1.56
CA ILE A 105 -9.16 8.58 1.34
C ILE A 105 -10.38 9.26 0.70
N SER A 106 -10.75 10.42 1.21
CA SER A 106 -11.92 11.17 0.71
C SER A 106 -11.82 11.37 -0.81
N GLY A 107 -12.87 10.99 -1.54
CA GLY A 107 -12.93 11.09 -3.01
C GLY A 107 -12.21 9.97 -3.78
N ALA A 108 -11.51 9.06 -3.11
CA ALA A 108 -10.78 7.99 -3.82
C ALA A 108 -11.69 7.08 -4.65
N GLY A 109 -12.85 6.69 -4.11
CA GLY A 109 -13.83 5.87 -4.83
C GLY A 109 -14.35 6.53 -6.10
N ASP A 110 -14.66 7.82 -6.03
CA ASP A 110 -15.13 8.61 -7.18
C ASP A 110 -14.01 8.75 -8.22
N THR A 111 -12.78 8.97 -7.77
CA THR A 111 -11.59 9.06 -8.65
C THR A 111 -11.38 7.76 -9.41
N LEU A 112 -11.40 6.62 -8.72
CA LEU A 112 -11.23 5.30 -9.36
C LEU A 112 -12.35 5.04 -10.38
N THR A 113 -13.59 5.38 -10.03
CA THR A 113 -14.75 5.25 -10.92
C THR A 113 -14.58 6.11 -12.16
N GLU A 114 -14.16 7.36 -12.01
CA GLU A 114 -13.93 8.25 -13.15
C GLU A 114 -12.76 7.79 -14.04
N LEU A 115 -11.66 7.33 -13.46
CA LEU A 115 -10.54 6.76 -14.22
C LEU A 115 -10.99 5.52 -15.02
N LYS A 116 -11.81 4.66 -14.42
CA LYS A 116 -12.41 3.51 -15.11
C LYS A 116 -13.32 3.96 -16.26
N ARG A 117 -14.16 4.98 -16.03
CA ARG A 117 -15.04 5.57 -17.05
C ARG A 117 -14.25 6.20 -18.22
N ARG A 118 -13.08 6.77 -17.94
CA ARG A 118 -12.13 7.23 -18.96
C ARG A 118 -11.49 6.09 -19.75
N GLY A 119 -11.68 4.81 -19.35
CA GLY A 119 -11.22 3.61 -20.03
C GLY A 119 -9.85 3.11 -19.60
N PHE A 120 -9.29 3.62 -18.49
CA PHE A 120 -8.06 3.07 -17.90
C PHE A 120 -8.30 1.65 -17.38
N ARG A 121 -7.30 0.78 -17.55
CA ARG A 121 -7.20 -0.47 -16.80
C ARG A 121 -6.64 -0.15 -15.43
N LEU A 122 -7.31 -0.63 -14.36
CA LEU A 122 -6.91 -0.38 -12.99
C LEU A 122 -6.39 -1.65 -12.33
N GLY A 123 -5.27 -1.56 -11.66
CA GLY A 123 -4.70 -2.62 -10.85
C GLY A 123 -4.42 -2.15 -9.43
N LEU A 124 -4.34 -3.09 -8.50
CA LEU A 124 -3.97 -2.87 -7.11
C LEU A 124 -2.86 -3.82 -6.72
N ALA A 125 -1.79 -3.31 -6.10
CA ALA A 125 -0.65 -4.05 -5.58
C ALA A 125 -0.35 -3.61 -4.16
N THR A 126 -0.26 -4.55 -3.21
CA THR A 126 -0.03 -4.24 -1.79
C THR A 126 0.92 -5.24 -1.15
N ASN A 127 1.66 -4.81 -0.12
CA ASN A 127 2.43 -5.70 0.76
C ASN A 127 1.56 -6.36 1.86
N ASP A 128 0.28 -6.02 1.93
CA ASP A 128 -0.70 -6.77 2.70
C ASP A 128 -1.00 -8.13 2.02
N SER A 129 -1.53 -9.10 2.77
CA SER A 129 -1.98 -10.37 2.20
C SER A 129 -3.23 -10.19 1.32
N GLY A 130 -3.49 -11.14 0.44
CA GLY A 130 -4.72 -11.15 -0.36
C GLY A 130 -5.98 -11.16 0.50
N ASN A 131 -5.96 -11.85 1.65
CA ASN A 131 -7.04 -11.81 2.63
C ASN A 131 -7.19 -10.44 3.29
N GLY A 132 -6.09 -9.78 3.66
CA GLY A 132 -6.09 -8.43 4.21
C GLY A 132 -6.60 -7.39 3.20
N LEU A 133 -6.21 -7.53 1.93
CA LEU A 133 -6.73 -6.72 0.82
C LEU A 133 -8.25 -6.84 0.71
N GLN A 134 -8.78 -8.08 0.69
CA GLN A 134 -10.21 -8.32 0.64
C GLN A 134 -10.95 -7.80 1.87
N ALA A 135 -10.39 -8.00 3.06
CA ALA A 135 -10.96 -7.54 4.32
C ALA A 135 -11.06 -6.01 4.36
N SER A 136 -10.02 -5.31 3.95
CA SER A 136 -9.96 -3.85 4.00
C SER A 136 -10.78 -3.16 2.90
N LEU A 137 -10.92 -3.73 1.71
CA LEU A 137 -11.63 -3.09 0.61
C LEU A 137 -13.03 -3.64 0.35
N GLY A 138 -13.37 -4.81 0.89
CA GLY A 138 -14.61 -5.51 0.59
C GLY A 138 -15.87 -4.70 0.94
N SER A 139 -15.85 -3.97 2.07
CA SER A 139 -16.96 -3.15 2.52
C SER A 139 -17.17 -1.85 1.72
N HIS A 140 -16.18 -1.43 0.94
CA HIS A 140 -16.21 -0.15 0.23
C HIS A 140 -16.81 -0.22 -1.18
N GLY A 141 -17.11 -1.42 -1.69
CA GLY A 141 -17.75 -1.59 -3.01
C GLY A 141 -16.86 -1.24 -4.21
N ILE A 142 -15.54 -1.02 -4.02
CA ILE A 142 -14.62 -0.59 -5.09
C ILE A 142 -13.80 -1.71 -5.70
N LEU A 143 -13.81 -2.92 -5.12
CA LEU A 143 -13.01 -4.06 -5.62
C LEU A 143 -13.32 -4.38 -7.08
N GLY A 144 -14.58 -4.28 -7.50
CA GLY A 144 -15.01 -4.52 -8.87
C GLY A 144 -14.47 -3.51 -9.91
N LEU A 145 -13.85 -2.42 -9.48
CA LEU A 145 -13.22 -1.45 -10.37
C LEU A 145 -11.85 -1.93 -10.88
N PHE A 146 -11.21 -2.86 -10.16
CA PHE A 146 -9.87 -3.33 -10.51
C PHE A 146 -9.92 -4.54 -11.44
N ASP A 147 -9.13 -4.47 -12.51
CA ASP A 147 -8.89 -5.57 -13.46
C ASP A 147 -7.84 -6.56 -12.95
N PHE A 148 -7.10 -6.18 -11.90
CA PHE A 148 -6.04 -6.97 -11.27
C PHE A 148 -5.87 -6.55 -9.82
N THR A 149 -5.70 -7.53 -8.91
CA THR A 149 -5.33 -7.29 -7.51
C THR A 149 -4.24 -8.28 -7.10
N ALA A 150 -3.24 -7.83 -6.36
CA ALA A 150 -2.17 -8.66 -5.84
C ALA A 150 -1.76 -8.23 -4.43
N GLY A 151 -1.84 -9.16 -3.47
CA GLY A 151 -1.17 -9.11 -2.19
C GLY A 151 0.23 -9.72 -2.28
N CYS A 152 1.02 -9.63 -1.21
CA CYS A 152 2.38 -10.19 -1.14
C CYS A 152 2.41 -11.72 -1.32
N ASP A 153 1.32 -12.40 -1.00
CA ASP A 153 1.12 -13.84 -1.09
C ASP A 153 0.59 -14.33 -2.46
N ALA A 154 0.37 -13.42 -3.42
CA ALA A 154 -0.16 -13.75 -4.75
C ALA A 154 0.87 -14.40 -5.70
N GLY A 155 2.05 -14.77 -5.22
CA GLY A 155 3.11 -15.41 -6.01
C GLY A 155 3.99 -14.44 -6.81
N PHE A 156 3.81 -13.13 -6.62
CA PHE A 156 4.60 -12.09 -7.27
C PHE A 156 5.71 -11.53 -6.37
N GLY A 157 5.77 -11.95 -5.10
CA GLY A 157 6.65 -11.38 -4.07
C GLY A 157 6.13 -10.05 -3.55
N SER A 158 6.87 -9.49 -2.57
CA SER A 158 6.56 -8.19 -1.96
C SER A 158 7.24 -7.06 -2.72
N LYS A 159 6.70 -5.84 -2.66
CA LYS A 159 7.37 -4.64 -3.17
C LYS A 159 8.72 -4.46 -2.45
N PRO A 160 9.78 -4.10 -3.13
CA PRO A 160 9.84 -3.50 -4.47
C PRO A 160 10.07 -4.48 -5.64
N ASP A 161 9.74 -5.77 -5.52
CA ASP A 161 9.89 -6.73 -6.61
C ASP A 161 8.99 -6.33 -7.81
N PRO A 162 9.53 -6.23 -9.05
CA PRO A 162 8.75 -5.77 -10.21
C PRO A 162 7.67 -6.73 -10.70
N ARG A 163 7.59 -7.94 -10.14
CA ARG A 163 6.69 -9.00 -10.64
C ARG A 163 5.21 -8.68 -10.50
N MET A 164 4.79 -7.85 -9.52
CA MET A 164 3.39 -7.39 -9.44
C MET A 164 3.01 -6.53 -10.65
N VAL A 165 3.89 -5.61 -11.08
CA VAL A 165 3.69 -4.82 -12.32
C VAL A 165 3.61 -5.74 -13.53
N GLN A 166 4.50 -6.73 -13.64
CA GLN A 166 4.50 -7.69 -14.75
C GLN A 166 3.21 -8.54 -14.76
N GLY A 167 2.70 -8.91 -13.56
CA GLY A 167 1.42 -9.59 -13.39
C GLY A 167 0.27 -8.74 -13.92
N PHE A 168 0.22 -7.48 -13.53
CA PHE A 168 -0.78 -6.53 -14.02
C PHE A 168 -0.73 -6.37 -15.55
N CYS A 169 0.46 -6.15 -16.12
CA CYS A 169 0.63 -6.04 -17.57
C CYS A 169 0.04 -7.25 -18.31
N ARG A 170 0.33 -8.48 -17.83
CA ARG A 170 -0.22 -9.71 -18.43
C ARG A 170 -1.73 -9.79 -18.30
N ALA A 171 -2.27 -9.45 -17.13
CA ALA A 171 -3.71 -9.54 -16.85
C ALA A 171 -4.54 -8.61 -17.75
N VAL A 172 -4.01 -7.40 -18.05
CA VAL A 172 -4.75 -6.39 -18.83
C VAL A 172 -4.32 -6.30 -20.29
N GLY A 173 -3.30 -7.07 -20.72
CA GLY A 173 -2.81 -7.06 -22.10
C GLY A 173 -2.13 -5.74 -22.51
N LEU A 174 -1.45 -5.07 -21.57
CA LEU A 174 -0.74 -3.81 -21.83
C LEU A 174 0.78 -3.99 -21.65
N GLY A 175 1.53 -3.20 -22.40
CA GLY A 175 2.98 -3.11 -22.21
C GLY A 175 3.33 -2.23 -21.01
N ARG A 176 4.46 -2.52 -20.34
CA ARG A 176 4.94 -1.73 -19.20
C ARG A 176 5.02 -0.22 -19.48
N HIS A 177 5.37 0.14 -20.70
CA HIS A 177 5.45 1.53 -21.19
C HIS A 177 4.08 2.22 -21.39
N GLU A 178 2.98 1.53 -21.08
CA GLU A 178 1.62 2.05 -21.05
C GLU A 178 1.07 2.14 -19.62
N ILE A 179 1.88 1.79 -18.60
CA ILE A 179 1.48 1.71 -17.18
C ILE A 179 2.04 2.90 -16.41
N ALA A 180 1.22 3.47 -15.52
CA ALA A 180 1.66 4.30 -14.42
C ALA A 180 1.60 3.49 -13.12
N MET A 181 2.66 3.59 -12.28
CA MET A 181 2.65 3.11 -10.89
C MET A 181 2.38 4.29 -9.97
N VAL A 182 1.40 4.16 -9.09
CA VAL A 182 0.97 5.20 -8.16
C VAL A 182 1.06 4.66 -6.73
N GLY A 183 1.80 5.33 -5.87
CA GLY A 183 1.97 4.91 -4.47
C GLY A 183 2.51 6.01 -3.58
N ASP A 184 2.40 5.82 -2.27
CA ASP A 184 2.83 6.79 -1.25
C ASP A 184 4.24 6.51 -0.70
N ALA A 185 4.84 5.36 -1.02
CA ALA A 185 6.08 4.90 -0.41
C ALA A 185 7.17 4.56 -1.44
N ALA A 186 8.43 4.61 -1.02
CA ALA A 186 9.57 4.31 -1.87
C ALA A 186 9.50 2.92 -2.53
N PRO A 187 9.06 1.83 -1.86
CA PRO A 187 8.95 0.51 -2.49
C PRO A 187 8.02 0.49 -3.73
N ASP A 188 6.97 1.30 -3.76
CA ASP A 188 6.05 1.40 -4.89
C ASP A 188 6.76 1.94 -6.13
N LEU A 189 7.43 3.07 -5.94
CA LEU A 189 8.10 3.78 -7.02
C LEU A 189 9.32 3.00 -7.53
N VAL A 190 10.06 2.36 -6.62
CA VAL A 190 11.18 1.47 -6.97
C VAL A 190 10.67 0.27 -7.77
N MET A 191 9.55 -0.35 -7.36
CA MET A 191 8.90 -1.43 -8.11
C MET A 191 8.53 -0.99 -9.53
N GLY A 192 7.90 0.18 -9.66
CA GLY A 192 7.54 0.75 -10.96
C GLY A 192 8.76 0.99 -11.85
N ARG A 193 9.79 1.61 -11.33
CA ARG A 193 11.05 1.86 -12.05
C ARG A 193 11.76 0.58 -12.44
N ALA A 194 11.86 -0.39 -11.54
CA ALA A 194 12.47 -1.69 -11.82
C ALA A 194 11.72 -2.47 -12.92
N ALA A 195 10.41 -2.32 -12.99
CA ALA A 195 9.60 -2.89 -14.06
C ALA A 195 9.71 -2.11 -15.38
N GLY A 196 10.17 -0.86 -15.36
CA GLY A 196 10.26 0.03 -16.53
C GLY A 196 8.88 0.55 -16.98
N VAL A 197 8.03 0.97 -16.03
CA VAL A 197 6.74 1.61 -16.33
C VAL A 197 6.94 2.96 -17.03
N ALA A 198 5.89 3.46 -17.69
CA ALA A 198 5.92 4.76 -18.36
C ALA A 198 6.08 5.92 -17.39
N MET A 199 5.53 5.81 -16.18
CA MET A 199 5.50 6.88 -15.19
C MET A 199 5.38 6.32 -13.77
N THR A 200 6.09 6.94 -12.84
CA THR A 200 5.93 6.74 -11.40
C THR A 200 5.32 7.99 -10.77
N VAL A 201 4.26 7.82 -10.00
CA VAL A 201 3.55 8.92 -9.33
C VAL A 201 3.57 8.69 -7.83
N GLY A 202 4.17 9.63 -7.10
CA GLY A 202 4.12 9.67 -5.65
C GLY A 202 2.89 10.44 -5.16
N VAL A 203 2.17 9.90 -4.18
CA VAL A 203 1.08 10.61 -3.49
C VAL A 203 1.48 10.94 -2.06
N LEU A 204 1.04 12.12 -1.58
CA LEU A 204 1.37 12.62 -0.23
C LEU A 204 0.27 12.29 0.79
N SER A 205 -0.71 11.50 0.40
CA SER A 205 -1.80 11.06 1.27
C SER A 205 -1.42 9.90 2.22
N GLY A 206 -0.20 9.40 2.13
CA GLY A 206 0.32 8.33 2.97
C GLY A 206 1.50 8.74 3.84
N THR A 207 2.36 7.80 4.18
CA THR A 207 3.38 7.97 5.21
C THR A 207 4.61 8.77 4.78
N SER A 208 4.88 8.88 3.48
CA SER A 208 6.08 9.56 2.96
C SER A 208 5.86 11.06 2.73
N ARG A 209 6.93 11.82 2.92
CA ARG A 209 6.97 13.25 2.60
C ARG A 209 7.43 13.47 1.16
N ARG A 210 7.18 14.64 0.61
CA ARG A 210 7.59 15.01 -0.76
C ARG A 210 9.08 14.75 -1.02
N GLN A 211 9.96 15.07 -0.07
CA GLN A 211 11.39 14.85 -0.20
C GLN A 211 11.77 13.36 -0.29
N ASP A 212 10.98 12.49 0.35
CA ASP A 212 11.24 11.05 0.36
C ASP A 212 10.88 10.41 -1.00
N LEU A 213 9.94 11.01 -1.75
CA LEU A 213 9.45 10.52 -3.05
C LEU A 213 10.09 11.22 -4.25
N ALA A 214 10.55 12.47 -4.08
CA ALA A 214 10.95 13.34 -5.20
C ALA A 214 12.07 12.76 -6.09
N ALA A 215 12.97 11.95 -5.55
CA ALA A 215 14.04 11.30 -6.32
C ALA A 215 13.56 10.06 -7.10
N LEU A 216 12.39 9.52 -6.75
CA LEU A 216 11.85 8.27 -7.28
C LEU A 216 10.60 8.48 -8.15
N ALA A 217 9.89 9.59 -7.99
CA ALA A 217 8.67 9.90 -8.72
C ALA A 217 8.95 10.82 -9.92
N ASP A 218 8.28 10.55 -11.04
CA ASP A 218 8.24 11.48 -12.17
C ASP A 218 7.24 12.63 -11.90
N LEU A 219 6.24 12.36 -11.05
CA LEU A 219 5.22 13.32 -10.61
C LEU A 219 4.92 13.07 -9.13
N VAL A 220 4.79 14.15 -8.33
CA VAL A 220 4.31 14.08 -6.94
C VAL A 220 3.09 14.95 -6.79
N VAL A 221 1.98 14.36 -6.34
CA VAL A 221 0.67 14.99 -6.11
C VAL A 221 0.21 14.79 -4.66
N ASP A 222 -0.81 15.53 -4.22
CA ASP A 222 -1.27 15.42 -2.84
C ASP A 222 -2.06 14.12 -2.60
N SER A 223 -2.87 13.69 -3.58
CA SER A 223 -3.60 12.42 -3.55
C SER A 223 -3.91 11.91 -4.95
N ILE A 224 -4.50 10.71 -5.06
CA ILE A 224 -4.94 10.17 -6.35
C ILE A 224 -6.01 11.03 -7.01
N ASN A 225 -6.73 11.87 -6.26
CA ASN A 225 -7.76 12.75 -6.80
C ASN A 225 -7.19 13.76 -7.80
N ASP A 226 -5.95 14.18 -7.60
CA ASP A 226 -5.27 15.13 -8.48
C ASP A 226 -4.97 14.56 -9.87
N LEU A 227 -4.96 13.21 -10.00
CA LEU A 227 -4.76 12.57 -11.30
C LEU A 227 -5.81 12.97 -12.32
N LEU A 228 -7.05 13.26 -11.88
CA LEU A 228 -8.14 13.62 -12.77
C LEU A 228 -7.89 14.93 -13.52
N ALA A 229 -7.09 15.83 -12.95
CA ALA A 229 -6.72 17.11 -13.55
C ALA A 229 -5.48 17.01 -14.47
N ARG A 230 -4.69 15.95 -14.36
CA ARG A 230 -3.43 15.79 -15.09
C ARG A 230 -3.66 15.35 -16.54
N PRO A 231 -2.95 15.94 -17.50
CA PRO A 231 -3.11 15.60 -18.93
C PRO A 231 -2.76 14.14 -19.23
N GLU A 232 -1.81 13.53 -18.51
CA GLU A 232 -1.38 12.13 -18.68
C GLU A 232 -2.51 11.14 -18.40
N PHE A 233 -3.48 11.53 -17.57
CA PHE A 233 -4.66 10.73 -17.18
C PHE A 233 -5.95 11.18 -17.88
N ARG A 234 -5.81 11.94 -18.96
CA ARG A 234 -6.88 12.17 -19.94
C ARG A 234 -6.69 11.18 -21.07
N LEU A 235 -7.64 10.25 -21.26
CA LEU A 235 -7.59 9.47 -22.49
C LEU A 235 -7.74 10.42 -23.68
N ALA A 236 -6.85 10.28 -24.66
CA ALA A 236 -7.05 10.89 -25.96
C ALA A 236 -8.41 10.41 -26.48
N GLY A 237 -9.28 11.34 -26.83
CA GLY A 237 -10.61 11.04 -27.33
C GLY A 237 -10.56 9.99 -28.46
N ARG A 238 -11.54 9.07 -28.42
CA ARG A 238 -11.84 8.21 -29.56
C ARG A 238 -12.24 9.05 -30.76
#